data_f1ff5bc49c7a4961a544e1482650ed5a
#
_entry.id   f1ff5bc49c7a4961a544e1482650ed5a
#
_cell.length_a   1.000
_cell.length_b   1.000
_cell.length_c   1.000
_cell.angle_alpha   90.00
_cell.angle_beta   90.00
_cell.angle_gamma   90.00
#
_symmetry.space_group_name_H-M   'P 1'
#
loop_
_entity.id
_entity.type
_entity.pdbx_description
1 polymer ?
#
loop_
_entity_poly.entity_id
_entity_poly.type
_entity_poly.pdbx_seq_one_letter_code
_entity_poly.pdbx_strand_id
1 'polypeptide(L)'
;MIRSFTVTNPSGNSLMMELENPKKSGYFVAGITGLGPQKADINTTRRAGSDGSIYNSAKVESRNIVITLIYYTDNTAGTDGQILDVEALRHRTYEFFPIKRKVTLHFVTDRRRASISGYIESNEIGFFTNMEGSQISIVCNDPWFISEDSGVTNLRLINTEPLLTFPICFDEVSAEDRNYLEFSKKKSRITGNIPYYGDLETGFTMTVICKSATGDIALSNDTHNETITISSSTIQRLTGSLISSGDRIVVTTHTGNKTAKLFRGSTVYNIIAAVNKQSKWLKLYSGNNELSATPTTGRVEVSIDLDILYEGM
;
A
#
# COMPACT_ATOMS: atom_id res chain seq x y z
N MET A 1 -7.99 14.49 15.03
CA MET A 1 -6.96 14.56 16.10
C MET A 1 -6.29 13.20 16.20
N ILE A 2 -4.99 13.10 16.55
CA ILE A 2 -4.36 11.82 16.84
C ILE A 2 -4.83 11.36 18.22
N ARG A 3 -5.36 10.14 18.32
CA ARG A 3 -5.85 9.56 19.58
C ARG A 3 -4.81 8.70 20.27
N SER A 4 -4.14 7.89 19.48
CA SER A 4 -3.10 7.00 19.99
C SER A 4 -2.06 6.73 18.93
N PHE A 5 -0.89 6.33 19.36
CA PHE A 5 0.07 5.68 18.49
C PHE A 5 0.61 4.42 19.16
N THR A 6 0.98 3.46 18.34
CA THR A 6 1.56 2.20 18.79
C THR A 6 2.90 2.02 18.11
N VAL A 7 3.93 1.65 18.86
CA VAL A 7 5.20 1.25 18.30
C VAL A 7 5.32 -0.27 18.34
N THR A 8 5.70 -0.86 17.23
CA THR A 8 6.01 -2.30 17.15
C THR A 8 7.50 -2.46 16.93
N ASN A 9 8.15 -3.15 17.85
CA ASN A 9 9.59 -3.40 17.83
C ASN A 9 9.97 -4.54 16.86
N PRO A 10 11.26 -4.78 16.58
CA PRO A 10 11.70 -5.85 15.67
C PRO A 10 11.33 -7.28 16.14
N SER A 11 11.04 -7.47 17.41
CA SER A 11 10.61 -8.74 18.00
C SER A 11 9.10 -9.00 17.85
N GLY A 12 8.36 -8.03 17.33
CA GLY A 12 6.90 -8.11 17.16
C GLY A 12 6.11 -7.65 18.40
N ASN A 13 6.76 -7.22 19.48
CA ASN A 13 6.09 -6.66 20.64
C ASN A 13 5.59 -5.26 20.33
N SER A 14 4.41 -4.92 20.82
CA SER A 14 3.77 -3.62 20.57
C SER A 14 3.53 -2.86 21.87
N LEU A 15 3.81 -1.57 21.85
CA LEU A 15 3.55 -0.63 22.94
C LEU A 15 2.60 0.45 22.44
N MET A 16 1.38 0.44 22.98
CA MET A 16 0.37 1.45 22.68
C MET A 16 0.44 2.61 23.66
N MET A 17 0.42 3.82 23.14
CA MET A 17 0.42 5.07 23.89
C MET A 17 -0.85 5.85 23.52
N GLU A 18 -1.77 5.95 24.48
CA GLU A 18 -2.98 6.76 24.35
C GLU A 18 -2.67 8.19 24.76
N LEU A 19 -2.90 9.16 23.87
CA LEU A 19 -2.56 10.56 24.16
C LEU A 19 -3.45 11.15 25.26
N GLU A 20 -4.69 10.68 25.36
CA GLU A 20 -5.67 11.15 26.33
C GLU A 20 -5.50 10.49 27.72
N ASN A 21 -4.84 9.34 27.79
CA ASN A 21 -4.68 8.59 29.03
C ASN A 21 -3.23 8.08 29.23
N PRO A 22 -2.29 8.95 29.60
CA PRO A 22 -0.88 8.58 29.80
C PRO A 22 -0.67 7.59 30.96
N LYS A 23 -1.59 7.52 31.92
CA LYS A 23 -1.52 6.58 33.06
C LYS A 23 -1.46 5.12 32.64
N LYS A 24 -2.14 4.78 31.54
CA LYS A 24 -2.24 3.41 31.05
C LYS A 24 -0.91 2.86 30.51
N SER A 25 -0.12 3.69 29.86
CA SER A 25 1.17 3.30 29.26
C SER A 25 2.36 3.65 30.16
N GLY A 26 2.22 4.61 31.04
CA GLY A 26 3.33 5.22 31.80
C GLY A 26 4.08 6.31 31.01
N TYR A 27 3.61 6.67 29.83
CA TYR A 27 4.24 7.69 29.00
C TYR A 27 3.27 8.81 28.66
N PHE A 28 3.69 10.02 28.93
CA PHE A 28 3.04 11.23 28.41
C PHE A 28 3.74 11.66 27.14
N VAL A 29 3.01 11.73 26.03
CA VAL A 29 3.54 12.18 24.75
C VAL A 29 3.50 13.70 24.71
N ALA A 30 4.65 14.33 24.94
CA ALA A 30 4.76 15.78 24.95
C ALA A 30 4.69 16.37 23.53
N GLY A 31 5.12 15.63 22.52
CA GLY A 31 5.03 16.06 21.13
C GLY A 31 5.51 15.00 20.15
N ILE A 32 4.99 15.09 18.94
CA ILE A 32 5.45 14.31 17.79
C ILE A 32 5.60 15.27 16.62
N THR A 33 6.77 15.33 16.03
CA THR A 33 7.04 16.13 14.83
C THR A 33 7.29 15.21 13.62
N GLY A 34 7.22 15.76 12.42
CA GLY A 34 7.42 14.98 11.18
C GLY A 34 6.18 14.24 10.67
N LEU A 35 4.99 14.49 11.21
CA LEU A 35 3.74 13.84 10.80
C LEU A 35 3.04 14.53 9.62
N GLY A 36 3.35 15.80 9.34
CA GLY A 36 2.81 16.54 8.19
C GLY A 36 3.47 16.15 6.87
N PRO A 37 3.04 16.73 5.74
CA PRO A 37 3.67 16.53 4.44
C PRO A 37 5.17 16.84 4.49
N GLN A 38 5.97 16.00 3.84
CA GLN A 38 7.42 16.13 3.83
C GLN A 38 7.86 17.22 2.85
N LYS A 39 8.93 17.93 3.18
CA LYS A 39 9.53 18.92 2.30
C LYS A 39 10.12 18.25 1.06
N ALA A 40 9.85 18.84 -0.12
CA ALA A 40 10.49 18.42 -1.36
C ALA A 40 11.78 19.21 -1.59
N ASP A 41 12.81 18.53 -2.08
CA ASP A 41 14.00 19.15 -2.66
C ASP A 41 13.71 19.44 -4.14
N ILE A 42 13.72 20.73 -4.51
CA ILE A 42 13.40 21.21 -5.84
C ILE A 42 14.69 21.63 -6.55
N ASN A 43 15.05 20.86 -7.57
CA ASN A 43 16.21 21.17 -8.40
C ASN A 43 15.82 22.17 -9.50
N THR A 44 16.50 23.31 -9.52
CA THR A 44 16.26 24.37 -10.50
C THR A 44 17.56 24.84 -11.13
N THR A 45 17.49 25.29 -12.40
CA THR A 45 18.59 25.92 -13.12
C THR A 45 18.31 27.41 -13.31
N ARG A 46 19.26 28.27 -12.94
CA ARG A 46 19.13 29.70 -13.14
C ARG A 46 19.22 30.05 -14.63
N ARG A 47 18.40 31.01 -15.06
CA ARG A 47 18.45 31.55 -16.41
C ARG A 47 19.57 32.62 -16.49
N ALA A 48 20.38 32.58 -17.53
CA ALA A 48 21.32 33.65 -17.79
C ALA A 48 20.59 34.90 -18.32
N GLY A 49 20.76 36.05 -17.66
CA GLY A 49 20.26 37.34 -18.12
C GLY A 49 18.76 37.58 -17.87
N SER A 50 18.06 36.77 -17.10
CA SER A 50 16.66 37.03 -16.70
C SER A 50 16.41 36.54 -15.26
N ASP A 51 15.41 37.16 -14.62
CA ASP A 51 14.98 36.72 -13.29
C ASP A 51 14.30 35.35 -13.33
N GLY A 52 14.41 34.62 -12.20
CA GLY A 52 13.78 33.33 -12.03
C GLY A 52 14.68 32.14 -12.40
N SER A 53 14.08 30.95 -12.34
CA SER A 53 14.77 29.68 -12.60
C SER A 53 13.87 28.73 -13.40
N ILE A 54 14.48 27.74 -14.03
CA ILE A 54 13.78 26.65 -14.73
C ILE A 54 13.71 25.48 -13.77
N TYR A 55 12.52 24.92 -13.59
CA TYR A 55 12.30 23.69 -12.84
C TYR A 55 12.88 22.49 -13.62
N ASN A 56 13.71 21.68 -12.98
CA ASN A 56 14.27 20.47 -13.56
C ASN A 56 13.63 19.21 -12.99
N SER A 57 13.59 19.08 -11.66
CA SER A 57 13.06 17.91 -10.96
C SER A 57 12.75 18.23 -9.50
N ALA A 58 11.92 17.41 -8.88
CA ALA A 58 11.72 17.42 -7.43
C ALA A 58 11.83 16.00 -6.89
N LYS A 59 12.34 15.88 -5.67
CA LYS A 59 12.41 14.63 -4.90
C LYS A 59 11.95 14.90 -3.47
N VAL A 60 11.29 13.92 -2.88
CA VAL A 60 11.00 13.93 -1.45
C VAL A 60 12.08 13.12 -0.76
N GLU A 61 12.69 13.69 0.27
CA GLU A 61 13.73 13.04 1.06
C GLU A 61 13.12 12.09 2.11
N SER A 62 13.99 11.33 2.78
CA SER A 62 13.61 10.52 3.93
C SER A 62 12.95 11.38 5.00
N ARG A 63 11.93 10.84 5.66
CA ARG A 63 11.22 11.52 6.73
C ARG A 63 11.91 11.29 8.07
N ASN A 64 12.04 12.34 8.87
CA ASN A 64 12.43 12.21 10.25
C ASN A 64 11.22 12.47 11.15
N ILE A 65 10.89 11.50 12.00
CA ILE A 65 9.84 11.60 13.02
C ILE A 65 10.55 11.71 14.37
N VAL A 66 10.28 12.80 15.09
CA VAL A 66 10.82 12.98 16.44
C VAL A 66 9.68 12.89 17.43
N ILE A 67 9.80 11.97 18.37
CA ILE A 67 8.83 11.71 19.44
C ILE A 67 9.45 12.16 20.76
N THR A 68 8.77 13.05 21.49
CA THR A 68 9.16 13.47 22.82
C THR A 68 8.23 12.84 23.84
N LEU A 69 8.79 11.99 24.70
CA LEU A 69 8.09 11.28 25.77
C LEU A 69 8.51 11.85 27.12
N ILE A 70 7.57 11.96 28.04
CA ILE A 70 7.82 12.23 29.47
C ILE A 70 7.37 10.99 30.24
N TYR A 71 8.19 10.53 31.17
CA TYR A 71 7.87 9.37 31.99
C TYR A 71 6.85 9.79 33.07
N TYR A 72 5.72 9.12 33.06
CA TYR A 72 4.65 9.40 34.00
C TYR A 72 4.56 8.27 35.01
N THR A 73 4.98 8.57 36.24
CA THR A 73 4.88 7.67 37.37
C THR A 73 3.79 8.21 38.30
N ASP A 74 2.61 7.62 38.24
CA ASP A 74 1.61 7.76 39.31
C ASP A 74 1.66 6.39 40.01
N ASN A 75 1.75 6.35 41.34
CA ASN A 75 1.87 5.12 42.14
C ASN A 75 0.73 4.09 41.92
N THR A 76 0.09 4.15 40.78
CA THR A 76 -0.93 3.22 40.33
C THR A 76 -0.28 2.11 39.50
N ALA A 77 -0.57 0.86 39.87
CA ALA A 77 -0.14 -0.31 39.13
C ALA A 77 -0.50 -0.19 37.62
N GLY A 78 0.47 -0.47 36.73
CA GLY A 78 0.22 -0.61 35.31
C GLY A 78 -0.81 -1.71 35.03
N THR A 79 -1.23 -1.85 33.78
CA THR A 79 -2.20 -2.90 33.33
C THR A 79 -1.84 -4.31 33.76
N ASP A 80 -0.57 -4.58 34.08
CA ASP A 80 -0.05 -5.87 34.52
C ASP A 80 0.20 -5.96 36.04
N GLY A 81 -0.28 -4.98 36.83
CA GLY A 81 -0.10 -4.95 38.28
C GLY A 81 1.30 -4.58 38.74
N GLN A 82 2.23 -4.26 37.83
CA GLN A 82 3.57 -3.79 38.17
C GLN A 82 3.58 -2.27 38.45
N ILE A 83 4.22 -1.87 39.53
CA ILE A 83 4.52 -0.45 39.79
C ILE A 83 5.62 -0.04 38.79
N LEU A 84 5.27 0.79 37.82
CA LEU A 84 6.22 1.33 36.86
C LEU A 84 6.96 2.50 37.52
N ASP A 85 8.21 2.29 37.89
CA ASP A 85 9.12 3.38 38.28
C ASP A 85 9.79 3.99 37.03
N VAL A 86 10.47 5.10 37.20
CA VAL A 86 11.15 5.82 36.10
C VAL A 86 12.20 4.94 35.43
N GLU A 87 12.90 4.12 36.20
CA GLU A 87 13.93 3.21 35.66
C GLU A 87 13.33 2.10 34.79
N ALA A 88 12.23 1.50 35.23
CA ALA A 88 11.50 0.50 34.46
C ALA A 88 10.97 1.09 33.14
N LEU A 89 10.41 2.32 33.16
CA LEU A 89 9.96 3.02 31.95
C LEU A 89 11.12 3.31 30.99
N ARG A 90 12.28 3.70 31.53
CA ARG A 90 13.49 3.93 30.75
C ARG A 90 13.96 2.65 30.04
N HIS A 91 14.06 1.53 30.76
CA HIS A 91 14.43 0.24 30.18
C HIS A 91 13.42 -0.22 29.11
N ARG A 92 12.13 -0.03 29.40
CA ARG A 92 11.07 -0.32 28.42
C ARG A 92 11.20 0.54 27.15
N THR A 93 11.62 1.82 27.28
CA THR A 93 11.90 2.68 26.13
C THR A 93 13.05 2.13 25.28
N TYR A 94 14.11 1.57 25.88
CA TYR A 94 15.20 0.91 25.12
C TYR A 94 14.72 -0.32 24.39
N GLU A 95 13.81 -1.10 24.96
CA GLU A 95 13.25 -2.31 24.34
C GLU A 95 12.42 -1.97 23.11
N PHE A 96 11.55 -0.95 23.19
CA PHE A 96 10.65 -0.58 22.10
C PHE A 96 11.29 0.33 21.06
N PHE A 97 12.33 1.10 21.43
CA PHE A 97 13.07 1.99 20.52
C PHE A 97 14.56 1.65 20.49
N PRO A 98 14.91 0.42 20.05
CA PRO A 98 16.31 -0.01 19.99
C PRO A 98 17.05 0.71 18.85
N ILE A 99 18.21 1.31 19.15
CA ILE A 99 19.01 2.07 18.19
C ILE A 99 19.44 1.17 17.00
N LYS A 100 19.47 1.72 15.79
CA LYS A 100 19.80 1.06 14.52
C LYS A 100 18.85 -0.07 14.11
N ARG A 101 17.74 -0.25 14.78
CA ARG A 101 16.75 -1.28 14.47
C ARG A 101 15.53 -0.65 13.81
N LYS A 102 14.88 -1.45 12.97
CA LYS A 102 13.64 -1.06 12.31
C LYS A 102 12.48 -1.19 13.29
N VAL A 103 11.68 -0.16 13.39
CA VAL A 103 10.40 -0.16 14.13
C VAL A 103 9.28 0.27 13.20
N THR A 104 8.06 -0.10 13.53
CA THR A 104 6.87 0.37 12.83
C THR A 104 6.02 1.17 13.79
N LEU A 105 5.66 2.38 13.37
CA LEU A 105 4.78 3.28 14.09
C LEU A 105 3.40 3.20 13.46
N HIS A 106 2.38 2.97 14.28
CA HIS A 106 0.98 2.91 13.90
C HIS A 106 0.24 4.08 14.53
N PHE A 107 -0.36 4.92 13.73
CA PHE A 107 -1.09 6.11 14.19
C PHE A 107 -2.59 5.93 13.98
N VAL A 108 -3.36 6.28 14.99
CA VAL A 108 -4.81 6.27 14.94
C VAL A 108 -5.32 7.69 15.12
N THR A 109 -6.00 8.20 14.10
CA THR A 109 -6.70 9.48 14.15
C THR A 109 -8.21 9.26 14.16
N ASP A 110 -9.00 10.33 14.22
CA ASP A 110 -10.46 10.25 14.14
C ASP A 110 -10.98 9.68 12.81
N ARG A 111 -10.17 9.73 11.74
CA ARG A 111 -10.59 9.40 10.37
C ARG A 111 -9.70 8.40 9.66
N ARG A 112 -8.47 8.20 10.10
CA ARG A 112 -7.46 7.40 9.40
C ARG A 112 -6.67 6.56 10.39
N ARG A 113 -6.31 5.37 9.95
CA ARG A 113 -5.29 4.54 10.59
C ARG A 113 -4.18 4.34 9.59
N ALA A 114 -2.97 4.65 9.97
CA ALA A 114 -1.85 4.49 9.07
C ALA A 114 -0.57 4.15 9.84
N SER A 115 0.32 3.45 9.16
CA SER A 115 1.61 3.06 9.69
C SER A 115 2.75 3.60 8.84
N ILE A 116 3.89 3.72 9.48
CA ILE A 116 5.15 4.04 8.83
C ILE A 116 6.28 3.29 9.52
N SER A 117 7.24 2.81 8.75
CA SER A 117 8.39 2.09 9.26
C SER A 117 9.65 2.94 9.15
N GLY A 118 10.46 2.94 10.20
CA GLY A 118 11.72 3.68 10.22
C GLY A 118 12.78 2.99 11.09
N TYR A 119 13.97 3.56 11.07
CA TYR A 119 15.09 3.12 11.89
C TYR A 119 15.33 4.14 13.01
N ILE A 120 15.54 3.65 14.24
CA ILE A 120 15.86 4.52 15.36
C ILE A 120 17.27 5.08 15.17
N GLU A 121 17.35 6.39 15.01
CA GLU A 121 18.61 7.13 14.90
C GLU A 121 19.19 7.47 16.24
N SER A 122 18.37 8.04 17.13
CA SER A 122 18.77 8.39 18.49
C SER A 122 17.63 8.16 19.48
N ASN A 123 18.00 7.93 20.73
CA ASN A 123 17.11 7.85 21.88
C ASN A 123 17.83 8.59 23.03
N GLU A 124 17.56 9.89 23.13
CA GLU A 124 18.21 10.79 24.08
C GLU A 124 17.35 10.93 25.32
N ILE A 125 17.94 10.58 26.47
CA ILE A 125 17.26 10.64 27.77
C ILE A 125 17.70 11.87 28.52
N GLY A 126 16.72 12.65 28.99
CA GLY A 126 16.95 13.77 29.90
C GLY A 126 17.15 13.26 31.32
N PHE A 127 18.40 13.03 31.71
CA PHE A 127 18.75 12.71 33.10
C PHE A 127 18.76 13.98 33.92
N PHE A 128 18.42 13.86 35.21
CA PHE A 128 18.50 14.98 36.21
C PHE A 128 17.60 16.17 35.88
N THR A 129 16.52 15.97 35.21
CA THR A 129 15.48 16.96 34.96
C THR A 129 14.30 16.75 35.92
N ASN A 130 13.53 17.81 36.20
CA ASN A 130 12.33 17.69 37.03
C ASN A 130 11.26 16.77 36.44
N MET A 131 11.32 16.55 35.12
CA MET A 131 10.49 15.62 34.37
C MET A 131 11.41 14.80 33.49
N GLU A 132 11.74 13.59 33.93
CA GLU A 132 12.53 12.68 33.11
C GLU A 132 11.73 12.21 31.87
N GLY A 133 12.41 12.11 30.77
CA GLY A 133 11.79 11.74 29.51
C GLY A 133 12.81 11.31 28.47
N SER A 134 12.34 11.06 27.28
CA SER A 134 13.17 10.61 26.15
C SER A 134 12.76 11.32 24.88
N GLN A 135 13.74 11.79 24.12
CA GLN A 135 13.55 12.28 22.76
C GLN A 135 14.08 11.22 21.78
N ILE A 136 13.21 10.74 20.91
CA ILE A 136 13.48 9.63 20.01
C ILE A 136 13.40 10.15 18.59
N SER A 137 14.50 10.00 17.82
CA SER A 137 14.56 10.32 16.40
C SER A 137 14.47 9.05 15.56
N ILE A 138 13.56 9.05 14.58
CA ILE A 138 13.26 7.90 13.74
C ILE A 138 13.34 8.33 12.29
N VAL A 139 14.30 7.76 11.55
CA VAL A 139 14.48 8.02 10.12
C VAL A 139 13.71 6.98 9.33
N CYS A 140 12.71 7.46 8.59
CA CYS A 140 11.89 6.67 7.69
C CYS A 140 12.40 6.85 6.26
N ASN A 141 13.03 5.81 5.69
CA ASN A 141 13.58 5.86 4.33
C ASN A 141 12.47 6.00 3.29
N ASP A 142 11.33 5.35 3.52
CA ASP A 142 10.12 5.58 2.77
C ASP A 142 9.27 6.62 3.51
N PRO A 143 9.08 7.83 2.93
CA PRO A 143 8.48 8.95 3.66
C PRO A 143 6.96 8.89 3.76
N TRP A 144 6.32 7.87 3.18
CA TRP A 144 4.88 7.79 3.08
C TRP A 144 4.25 6.97 4.20
N PHE A 145 3.07 7.39 4.65
CA PHE A 145 2.23 6.60 5.53
C PHE A 145 1.40 5.62 4.72
N ILE A 146 1.33 4.37 5.16
CA ILE A 146 0.53 3.31 4.55
C ILE A 146 -0.75 3.15 5.37
N SER A 147 -1.91 3.18 4.72
CA SER A 147 -3.20 2.96 5.37
C SER A 147 -3.28 1.57 5.99
N GLU A 148 -3.81 1.50 7.20
CA GLU A 148 -4.18 0.24 7.87
C GLU A 148 -5.69 -0.02 7.82
N ASP A 149 -6.46 0.97 7.43
CA ASP A 149 -7.88 0.78 7.18
C ASP A 149 -7.98 -0.10 5.94
N SER A 150 -8.39 -1.34 6.16
CA SER A 150 -8.58 -2.44 5.21
C SER A 150 -8.05 -2.12 3.82
N GLY A 151 -6.75 -2.27 3.63
CA GLY A 151 -6.16 -2.15 2.31
C GLY A 151 -7.01 -3.01 1.37
N VAL A 152 -7.38 -2.47 0.23
CA VAL A 152 -8.26 -3.16 -0.70
C VAL A 152 -7.47 -4.33 -1.28
N THR A 153 -7.35 -5.36 -0.44
CA THR A 153 -6.71 -6.62 -0.80
C THR A 153 -7.74 -7.49 -1.51
N ASN A 154 -7.30 -8.16 -2.59
CA ASN A 154 -8.14 -9.07 -3.37
C ASN A 154 -9.36 -8.43 -4.07
N LEU A 155 -9.26 -7.20 -4.56
CA LEU A 155 -10.24 -6.67 -5.49
C LEU A 155 -10.27 -7.56 -6.74
N ARG A 156 -11.41 -8.21 -6.97
CA ARG A 156 -11.60 -9.03 -8.17
C ARG A 156 -12.21 -8.19 -9.28
N LEU A 157 -11.57 -8.17 -10.43
CA LEU A 157 -12.20 -7.64 -11.63
C LEU A 157 -13.25 -8.61 -12.15
N ILE A 158 -14.41 -8.10 -12.52
CA ILE A 158 -15.56 -8.92 -12.93
C ILE A 158 -15.63 -9.03 -14.44
N ASN A 159 -15.85 -10.25 -14.95
CA ASN A 159 -16.04 -10.52 -16.37
C ASN A 159 -17.49 -10.89 -16.74
N THR A 160 -18.42 -10.68 -15.84
CA THR A 160 -19.83 -11.05 -16.01
C THR A 160 -20.67 -9.81 -16.16
N GLU A 161 -21.37 -9.68 -17.28
CA GLU A 161 -22.38 -8.66 -17.48
C GLU A 161 -23.74 -9.23 -17.08
N PRO A 162 -24.43 -8.68 -16.06
CA PRO A 162 -25.77 -9.08 -15.74
C PRO A 162 -26.69 -8.64 -16.88
N LEU A 163 -27.44 -9.59 -17.44
CA LEU A 163 -28.44 -9.32 -18.48
C LEU A 163 -29.84 -9.19 -17.88
N LEU A 164 -29.97 -9.48 -16.59
CA LEU A 164 -31.23 -9.46 -15.88
C LEU A 164 -31.32 -8.20 -15.03
N THR A 165 -32.33 -7.36 -15.29
CA THR A 165 -32.66 -6.17 -14.48
C THR A 165 -34.07 -6.34 -13.92
N PHE A 166 -34.28 -5.97 -12.67
CA PHE A 166 -35.60 -5.96 -12.03
C PHE A 166 -36.25 -4.57 -12.16
N PRO A 167 -37.60 -4.47 -12.35
CA PRO A 167 -38.57 -5.56 -12.42
C PRO A 167 -38.57 -6.28 -13.76
N ILE A 168 -38.87 -7.60 -13.75
CA ILE A 168 -38.96 -8.43 -14.95
C ILE A 168 -40.44 -8.65 -15.25
N CYS A 169 -40.84 -8.39 -16.50
CA CYS A 169 -42.10 -8.84 -17.06
C CYS A 169 -41.80 -9.98 -18.05
N PHE A 170 -42.51 -11.07 -17.92
CA PHE A 170 -42.49 -12.16 -18.90
C PHE A 170 -43.69 -11.97 -19.81
N ASP A 171 -43.43 -11.71 -21.11
CA ASP A 171 -44.49 -11.78 -22.11
C ASP A 171 -44.73 -13.23 -22.49
N GLU A 172 -45.99 -13.60 -22.79
CA GLU A 172 -46.32 -14.91 -23.34
C GLU A 172 -45.68 -15.07 -24.71
N VAL A 173 -44.63 -15.89 -24.79
CA VAL A 173 -43.94 -16.19 -26.05
C VAL A 173 -44.60 -17.42 -26.71
N SER A 174 -44.92 -17.31 -27.99
CA SER A 174 -45.42 -18.42 -28.80
C SER A 174 -44.44 -19.59 -28.80
N ALA A 175 -44.93 -20.80 -28.88
CA ALA A 175 -44.13 -22.03 -28.79
C ALA A 175 -42.99 -22.19 -29.82
N GLU A 176 -42.92 -21.31 -30.82
CA GLU A 176 -41.90 -21.30 -31.87
C GLU A 176 -40.66 -20.46 -31.53
N ASP A 177 -40.79 -19.47 -30.63
CA ASP A 177 -39.66 -18.63 -30.20
C ASP A 177 -39.20 -19.03 -28.80
N ARG A 178 -38.56 -20.19 -28.67
CA ARG A 178 -37.88 -20.59 -27.41
C ARG A 178 -36.56 -19.84 -27.27
N ASN A 179 -36.64 -18.56 -26.92
CA ASN A 179 -35.46 -17.82 -26.52
C ASN A 179 -35.09 -18.23 -25.06
N TYR A 180 -33.91 -18.80 -24.91
CA TYR A 180 -33.39 -19.12 -23.60
C TYR A 180 -33.13 -17.82 -22.83
N LEU A 181 -33.56 -17.75 -21.57
CA LEU A 181 -33.31 -16.63 -20.71
C LEU A 181 -31.82 -16.62 -20.35
N GLU A 182 -31.06 -15.70 -20.91
CA GLU A 182 -29.66 -15.49 -20.52
C GLU A 182 -29.60 -14.58 -19.30
N PHE A 183 -29.20 -15.13 -18.15
CA PHE A 183 -29.06 -14.38 -16.90
C PHE A 183 -27.79 -13.51 -16.87
N SER A 184 -26.77 -13.91 -17.59
CA SER A 184 -25.50 -13.19 -17.65
C SER A 184 -24.67 -13.59 -18.87
N LYS A 185 -23.89 -12.66 -19.38
CA LYS A 185 -22.93 -12.88 -20.47
C LYS A 185 -21.51 -12.71 -19.93
N LYS A 186 -20.62 -13.65 -20.26
CA LYS A 186 -19.20 -13.51 -19.96
C LYS A 186 -18.52 -12.69 -21.02
N LYS A 187 -17.88 -11.59 -20.62
CA LYS A 187 -17.04 -10.77 -21.49
C LYS A 187 -15.62 -11.35 -21.54
N SER A 188 -14.95 -11.24 -22.70
CA SER A 188 -13.53 -11.55 -22.82
C SER A 188 -12.65 -10.52 -22.09
N ARG A 189 -13.08 -9.26 -22.09
CA ARG A 189 -12.45 -8.17 -21.35
C ARG A 189 -13.02 -8.14 -19.93
N ILE A 190 -12.13 -8.12 -18.95
CA ILE A 190 -12.44 -8.00 -17.54
C ILE A 190 -12.21 -6.57 -17.14
N THR A 191 -13.17 -5.90 -16.53
CA THR A 191 -13.06 -4.52 -16.10
C THR A 191 -13.46 -4.37 -14.64
N GLY A 192 -12.90 -3.38 -13.97
CA GLY A 192 -13.29 -2.99 -12.63
C GLY A 192 -12.93 -1.55 -12.34
N ASN A 193 -13.83 -0.85 -11.69
CA ASN A 193 -13.58 0.51 -11.21
C ASN A 193 -13.03 0.44 -9.79
N ILE A 194 -11.85 1.01 -9.58
CA ILE A 194 -11.15 1.01 -8.31
C ILE A 194 -11.07 2.44 -7.81
N PRO A 195 -11.86 2.79 -6.80
CA PRO A 195 -11.72 4.07 -6.14
C PRO A 195 -10.45 4.07 -5.28
N TYR A 196 -9.56 5.01 -5.53
CA TYR A 196 -8.35 5.21 -4.77
C TYR A 196 -8.39 6.55 -4.02
N TYR A 197 -8.25 6.51 -2.70
CA TYR A 197 -8.38 7.68 -1.83
C TYR A 197 -7.04 8.12 -1.20
N GLY A 198 -5.93 7.64 -1.74
CA GLY A 198 -4.60 8.07 -1.32
C GLY A 198 -4.28 9.49 -1.80
N ASP A 199 -3.39 10.15 -1.07
CA ASP A 199 -2.93 11.50 -1.42
C ASP A 199 -1.91 11.46 -2.58
N LEU A 200 -1.27 10.30 -2.82
CA LEU A 200 -0.20 10.09 -3.79
C LEU A 200 -0.56 9.00 -4.80
N GLU A 201 -0.05 9.14 -6.03
CA GLU A 201 -0.09 8.05 -7.00
C GLU A 201 0.73 6.85 -6.49
N THR A 202 0.20 5.64 -6.64
CA THR A 202 0.86 4.42 -6.19
C THR A 202 0.89 3.34 -7.27
N GLY A 203 1.93 2.49 -7.21
CA GLY A 203 1.89 1.20 -7.86
C GLY A 203 1.04 0.21 -7.07
N PHE A 204 0.76 -0.94 -7.67
CA PHE A 204 -0.01 -2.01 -7.07
C PHE A 204 0.46 -3.36 -7.58
N THR A 205 -0.01 -4.42 -6.94
CA THR A 205 0.25 -5.78 -7.39
C THR A 205 -1.01 -6.35 -8.04
N MET A 206 -0.88 -6.81 -9.28
CA MET A 206 -1.95 -7.44 -10.03
C MET A 206 -1.63 -8.92 -10.18
N THR A 207 -2.55 -9.77 -9.74
CA THR A 207 -2.46 -11.23 -9.88
C THR A 207 -3.45 -11.70 -10.94
N VAL A 208 -2.96 -12.28 -12.02
CA VAL A 208 -3.75 -12.83 -13.12
C VAL A 208 -3.69 -14.34 -13.04
N ILE A 209 -4.82 -15.00 -12.84
CA ILE A 209 -4.96 -16.46 -12.79
C ILE A 209 -5.55 -16.93 -14.12
N CYS A 210 -4.81 -17.75 -14.86
CA CYS A 210 -5.25 -18.29 -16.14
C CYS A 210 -6.15 -19.51 -15.93
N LYS A 211 -7.40 -19.44 -16.41
CA LYS A 211 -8.40 -20.52 -16.29
C LYS A 211 -8.44 -21.44 -17.51
N SER A 212 -7.77 -21.07 -18.58
CA SER A 212 -7.59 -21.86 -19.80
C SER A 212 -6.26 -21.50 -20.46
N ALA A 213 -5.90 -22.17 -21.52
CA ALA A 213 -4.80 -21.73 -22.38
C ALA A 213 -5.03 -20.28 -22.82
N THR A 214 -4.06 -19.41 -22.55
CA THR A 214 -4.22 -17.97 -22.70
C THR A 214 -3.15 -17.43 -23.64
N GLY A 215 -3.56 -16.53 -24.54
CA GLY A 215 -2.66 -15.80 -25.44
C GLY A 215 -2.00 -14.61 -24.74
N ASP A 216 -1.67 -13.58 -25.52
CA ASP A 216 -1.13 -12.34 -24.97
C ASP A 216 -2.15 -11.66 -24.04
N ILE A 217 -1.67 -11.01 -22.99
CA ILE A 217 -2.52 -10.37 -21.99
C ILE A 217 -2.18 -8.89 -21.96
N ALA A 218 -3.18 -8.04 -22.22
CA ALA A 218 -3.09 -6.61 -22.02
C ALA A 218 -3.76 -6.24 -20.68
N LEU A 219 -3.00 -5.57 -19.81
CA LEU A 219 -3.46 -5.00 -18.53
C LEU A 219 -3.46 -3.49 -18.70
N SER A 220 -4.58 -2.81 -18.45
CA SER A 220 -4.71 -1.38 -18.71
C SER A 220 -5.32 -0.63 -17.53
N ASN A 221 -4.91 0.62 -17.36
CA ASN A 221 -5.66 1.65 -16.66
C ASN A 221 -6.29 2.55 -17.74
N ASP A 222 -7.56 2.32 -18.02
CA ASP A 222 -8.25 2.97 -19.13
C ASP A 222 -8.50 4.45 -18.86
N THR A 223 -8.64 4.84 -17.59
CA THR A 223 -8.79 6.24 -17.18
C THR A 223 -7.57 7.07 -17.56
N HIS A 224 -6.37 6.49 -17.49
CA HIS A 224 -5.10 7.22 -17.71
C HIS A 224 -4.35 6.77 -18.97
N ASN A 225 -4.94 5.92 -19.81
CA ASN A 225 -4.33 5.41 -21.04
C ASN A 225 -2.95 4.77 -20.81
N GLU A 226 -2.83 3.99 -19.76
CA GLU A 226 -1.64 3.20 -19.46
C GLU A 226 -1.92 1.72 -19.76
N THR A 227 -0.98 1.04 -20.42
CA THR A 227 -1.14 -0.38 -20.77
C THR A 227 0.16 -1.14 -20.65
N ILE A 228 0.08 -2.30 -20.01
CA ILE A 228 1.14 -3.32 -19.97
C ILE A 228 0.70 -4.50 -20.82
N THR A 229 1.50 -4.86 -21.82
CA THR A 229 1.25 -6.05 -22.64
C THR A 229 2.26 -7.14 -22.31
N ILE A 230 1.77 -8.34 -22.02
CA ILE A 230 2.56 -9.52 -21.69
C ILE A 230 2.44 -10.50 -22.87
N SER A 231 3.58 -10.82 -23.49
CA SER A 231 3.64 -11.69 -24.66
C SER A 231 3.71 -13.16 -24.28
N SER A 232 2.74 -13.94 -24.71
CA SER A 232 2.69 -15.41 -24.53
C SER A 232 3.79 -16.13 -25.28
N SER A 233 4.17 -15.66 -26.47
CA SER A 233 5.26 -16.23 -27.25
C SER A 233 6.62 -16.06 -26.57
N THR A 234 6.83 -14.92 -25.92
CA THR A 234 8.06 -14.71 -25.15
C THR A 234 8.07 -15.57 -23.88
N ILE A 235 6.92 -15.75 -23.22
CA ILE A 235 6.79 -16.68 -22.09
C ILE A 235 7.15 -18.10 -22.53
N GLN A 236 6.62 -18.55 -23.67
CA GLN A 236 6.95 -19.87 -24.23
C GLN A 236 8.47 -20.03 -24.42
N ARG A 237 9.14 -19.03 -24.97
CA ARG A 237 10.60 -19.05 -25.16
C ARG A 237 11.37 -19.11 -23.81
N LEU A 238 10.88 -18.45 -22.77
CA LEU A 238 11.52 -18.42 -21.45
C LEU A 238 11.27 -19.67 -20.62
N THR A 239 10.10 -20.28 -20.76
CA THR A 239 9.63 -21.37 -19.88
C THR A 239 9.48 -22.72 -20.60
N GLY A 240 9.63 -22.75 -21.93
CA GLY A 240 9.47 -23.94 -22.75
C GLY A 240 8.03 -24.27 -23.10
N SER A 241 7.03 -23.59 -22.56
CA SER A 241 5.61 -23.87 -22.84
C SER A 241 4.74 -22.59 -22.79
N LEU A 242 3.62 -22.62 -23.51
CA LEU A 242 2.63 -21.54 -23.51
C LEU A 242 1.95 -21.40 -22.14
N ILE A 243 1.25 -20.30 -21.96
CA ILE A 243 0.43 -20.05 -20.77
C ILE A 243 -0.71 -21.07 -20.74
N SER A 244 -0.83 -21.81 -19.66
CA SER A 244 -1.81 -22.89 -19.49
C SER A 244 -2.78 -22.62 -18.33
N SER A 245 -3.81 -23.44 -18.23
CA SER A 245 -4.76 -23.39 -17.11
C SER A 245 -4.02 -23.67 -15.80
N GLY A 246 -4.29 -22.85 -14.77
CA GLY A 246 -3.65 -22.92 -13.46
C GLY A 246 -2.39 -22.06 -13.32
N ASP A 247 -1.84 -21.53 -14.42
CA ASP A 247 -0.74 -20.56 -14.36
C ASP A 247 -1.21 -19.26 -13.67
N ARG A 248 -0.34 -18.69 -12.84
CA ARG A 248 -0.58 -17.44 -12.16
C ARG A 248 0.53 -16.43 -12.49
N ILE A 249 0.14 -15.32 -13.09
CA ILE A 249 1.05 -14.22 -13.43
C ILE A 249 0.87 -13.12 -12.38
N VAL A 250 1.96 -12.71 -11.74
CA VAL A 250 1.97 -11.62 -10.77
C VAL A 250 2.81 -10.48 -11.31
N VAL A 251 2.16 -9.34 -11.48
CA VAL A 251 2.79 -8.10 -11.96
C VAL A 251 2.77 -7.08 -10.84
N THR A 252 3.94 -6.65 -10.40
CA THR A 252 4.10 -5.60 -9.40
C THR A 252 4.55 -4.32 -10.09
N THR A 253 3.83 -3.22 -9.87
CA THR A 253 4.06 -1.94 -10.57
C THR A 253 4.64 -0.86 -9.65
N HIS A 254 4.92 -1.17 -8.37
CA HIS A 254 5.49 -0.22 -7.42
C HIS A 254 6.79 0.40 -7.92
N THR A 255 6.94 1.69 -7.71
CA THR A 255 8.17 2.43 -8.06
C THR A 255 9.37 1.80 -7.33
N GLY A 256 10.44 1.51 -8.08
CA GLY A 256 11.63 0.84 -7.53
C GLY A 256 11.51 -0.69 -7.40
N ASN A 257 10.30 -1.27 -7.53
CA ASN A 257 10.08 -2.72 -7.44
C ASN A 257 9.15 -3.23 -8.54
N LYS A 258 9.48 -2.94 -9.81
CA LYS A 258 8.72 -3.41 -10.95
C LYS A 258 9.10 -4.84 -11.29
N THR A 259 8.16 -5.78 -11.17
CA THR A 259 8.41 -7.19 -11.46
C THR A 259 7.26 -7.83 -12.22
N ALA A 260 7.58 -8.87 -13.00
CA ALA A 260 6.59 -9.76 -13.61
C ALA A 260 7.06 -11.19 -13.40
N LYS A 261 6.26 -12.01 -12.73
CA LYS A 261 6.57 -13.38 -12.37
C LYS A 261 5.46 -14.31 -12.79
N LEU A 262 5.83 -15.48 -13.33
CA LEU A 262 4.91 -16.58 -13.63
C LEU A 262 5.12 -17.70 -12.61
N PHE A 263 4.06 -18.09 -11.97
CA PHE A 263 3.99 -19.24 -11.07
C PHE A 263 3.31 -20.39 -11.78
N ARG A 264 4.03 -21.49 -11.96
CA ARG A 264 3.55 -22.73 -12.59
C ARG A 264 3.79 -23.89 -11.62
N GLY A 265 2.73 -24.34 -10.95
CA GLY A 265 2.89 -25.26 -9.82
C GLY A 265 3.79 -24.66 -8.73
N SER A 266 4.86 -25.36 -8.39
CA SER A 266 5.87 -24.90 -7.42
C SER A 266 7.00 -24.05 -8.03
N THR A 267 7.06 -23.94 -9.36
CA THR A 267 8.14 -23.24 -10.06
C THR A 267 7.77 -21.77 -10.32
N VAL A 268 8.74 -20.89 -10.09
CA VAL A 268 8.60 -19.44 -10.31
C VAL A 268 9.56 -18.99 -11.40
N TYR A 269 9.03 -18.39 -12.45
CA TYR A 269 9.80 -17.82 -13.54
C TYR A 269 9.75 -16.30 -13.51
N ASN A 270 10.88 -15.65 -13.70
CA ASN A 270 10.91 -14.22 -13.96
C ASN A 270 10.59 -13.97 -15.44
N ILE A 271 9.45 -13.33 -15.69
CA ILE A 271 8.96 -13.06 -17.05
C ILE A 271 8.98 -11.56 -17.41
N ILE A 272 9.79 -10.76 -16.74
CA ILE A 272 9.89 -9.32 -17.03
C ILE A 272 10.24 -9.05 -18.50
N ALA A 273 11.01 -9.93 -19.15
CA ALA A 273 11.33 -9.84 -20.57
C ALA A 273 10.12 -10.08 -21.51
N ALA A 274 9.03 -10.66 -20.97
CA ALA A 274 7.80 -10.84 -21.74
C ALA A 274 6.90 -9.58 -21.71
N VAL A 275 7.22 -8.61 -20.87
CA VAL A 275 6.57 -7.30 -20.87
C VAL A 275 7.09 -6.50 -22.06
N ASN A 276 6.18 -5.98 -22.88
CA ASN A 276 6.55 -5.16 -24.03
C ASN A 276 7.30 -3.90 -23.56
N LYS A 277 8.40 -3.56 -24.23
CA LYS A 277 9.23 -2.39 -23.93
C LYS A 277 8.49 -1.04 -24.05
N GLN A 278 7.46 -0.98 -24.87
CA GLN A 278 6.61 0.19 -25.05
C GLN A 278 5.51 0.29 -24.00
N SER A 279 5.38 -0.70 -23.10
CA SER A 279 4.39 -0.69 -22.02
C SER A 279 4.62 0.45 -21.04
N LYS A 280 3.55 1.12 -20.68
CA LYS A 280 3.52 2.07 -19.55
C LYS A 280 3.12 1.32 -18.31
N TRP A 281 3.95 1.39 -17.27
CA TRP A 281 3.65 0.75 -15.98
C TRP A 281 2.46 1.42 -15.31
N LEU A 282 1.46 0.60 -14.99
CA LEU A 282 0.21 1.07 -14.42
C LEU A 282 0.41 1.69 -13.04
N LYS A 283 -0.31 2.77 -12.79
CA LYS A 283 -0.41 3.42 -11.49
C LYS A 283 -1.87 3.62 -11.13
N LEU A 284 -2.15 3.80 -9.85
CA LEU A 284 -3.42 4.30 -9.35
C LEU A 284 -3.26 5.76 -8.99
N TYR A 285 -4.21 6.55 -9.43
CA TYR A 285 -4.30 7.98 -9.19
C TYR A 285 -5.49 8.27 -8.29
N SER A 286 -5.43 9.36 -7.54
CA SER A 286 -6.53 9.77 -6.66
C SER A 286 -7.84 9.89 -7.44
N GLY A 287 -8.90 9.28 -6.94
CA GLY A 287 -10.20 9.18 -7.61
C GLY A 287 -10.47 7.78 -8.17
N ASN A 288 -11.30 7.72 -9.21
CA ASN A 288 -11.69 6.47 -9.84
C ASN A 288 -10.70 6.04 -10.92
N ASN A 289 -10.28 4.79 -10.87
CA ASN A 289 -9.41 4.16 -11.86
C ASN A 289 -10.12 2.97 -12.48
N GLU A 290 -10.37 3.01 -13.79
CA GLU A 290 -10.93 1.88 -14.51
C GLU A 290 -9.78 0.97 -14.97
N LEU A 291 -9.63 -0.16 -14.27
CA LEU A 291 -8.64 -1.16 -14.63
C LEU A 291 -9.27 -2.25 -15.47
N SER A 292 -8.54 -2.71 -16.47
CA SER A 292 -8.99 -3.80 -17.32
C SER A 292 -7.89 -4.81 -17.63
N ALA A 293 -8.32 -6.04 -17.90
CA ALA A 293 -7.47 -7.11 -18.38
C ALA A 293 -8.12 -7.75 -19.60
N THR A 294 -7.41 -7.78 -20.71
CA THR A 294 -7.89 -8.31 -21.99
C THR A 294 -6.93 -9.37 -22.48
N PRO A 295 -7.22 -10.66 -22.29
CA PRO A 295 -6.48 -11.72 -22.95
C PRO A 295 -6.89 -11.80 -24.43
N THR A 296 -5.92 -12.03 -25.33
CA THR A 296 -6.20 -12.23 -26.76
C THR A 296 -7.03 -13.50 -26.99
N THR A 297 -6.74 -14.55 -26.24
CA THR A 297 -7.49 -15.81 -26.20
C THR A 297 -7.54 -16.33 -24.78
N GLY A 298 -8.49 -17.19 -24.47
CA GLY A 298 -8.60 -17.82 -23.17
C GLY A 298 -9.40 -17.01 -22.15
N ARG A 299 -9.33 -17.45 -20.89
CA ARG A 299 -10.03 -16.82 -19.75
C ARG A 299 -9.05 -16.63 -18.62
N VAL A 300 -9.17 -15.48 -17.99
CA VAL A 300 -8.37 -15.13 -16.80
C VAL A 300 -9.28 -14.62 -15.69
N GLU A 301 -8.80 -14.69 -14.47
CA GLU A 301 -9.33 -13.97 -13.31
C GLU A 301 -8.26 -13.03 -12.82
N VAL A 302 -8.64 -11.85 -12.39
CA VAL A 302 -7.70 -10.83 -11.96
C VAL A 302 -8.06 -10.37 -10.56
N SER A 303 -7.07 -10.35 -9.69
CA SER A 303 -7.15 -9.71 -8.38
C SER A 303 -6.05 -8.65 -8.24
N ILE A 304 -6.34 -7.64 -7.45
CA ILE A 304 -5.48 -6.47 -7.25
C ILE A 304 -5.28 -6.28 -5.76
N ASP A 305 -4.02 -6.12 -5.37
CA ASP A 305 -3.59 -5.75 -4.03
C ASP A 305 -2.92 -4.38 -4.10
N LEU A 306 -3.39 -3.44 -3.33
CA LEU A 306 -2.90 -2.06 -3.33
C LEU A 306 -2.70 -1.53 -1.92
N ASP A 307 -1.74 -0.64 -1.77
CA ASP A 307 -1.51 0.15 -0.58
C ASP A 307 -2.01 1.58 -0.81
N ILE A 308 -2.75 2.12 0.15
CA ILE A 308 -3.17 3.51 0.11
C ILE A 308 -2.10 4.34 0.81
N LEU A 309 -1.52 5.30 0.08
CA LEU A 309 -0.43 6.15 0.58
C LEU A 309 -0.94 7.53 0.97
N TYR A 310 -0.47 8.01 2.13
CA TYR A 310 -0.76 9.36 2.63
C TYR A 310 0.52 10.17 2.77
N GLU A 311 0.45 11.47 2.45
CA GLU A 311 1.55 12.42 2.65
C GLU A 311 1.74 12.79 4.12
N GLY A 312 0.68 12.72 4.92
CA GLY A 312 0.67 13.07 6.33
C GLY A 312 -0.53 12.51 7.09
N MET A 313 -0.49 12.69 8.40
CA MET A 313 -1.51 12.22 9.35
C MET A 313 -2.39 13.39 9.84
#